data_22b42d73a5b6831cc6d241db6415ebe3
#
_entry.id   22b42d73a5b6831cc6d241db6415ebe3
#
_cell.length_a   1.000
_cell.length_b   1.000
_cell.length_c   1.000
_cell.angle_alpha   90.00
_cell.angle_beta   90.00
_cell.angle_gamma   90.00
#
_symmetry.space_group_name_H-M   'P 1'
#
loop_
_entity.id
_entity.type
_entity.pdbx_description
1 polymer ?
#
loop_
_entity_poly.entity_id
_entity_poly.type
_entity_poly.pdbx_seq_one_letter_code
_entity_poly.pdbx_strand_id
1 'polypeptide(L)'
;MALAPIALAQSAPQQNPPAQQPAQPPPQQPDQTTPDAGGPGGENGPIALPKKKDKTEEPPPPAPAQPKFKNPEGAGDYSLRVDIPEVTVDVGVLLEKTGQFVPGLKPSNFRVFEDGTEQKVIGFKRVEAPITALMLCEFANSNYTYRFIYDMRNAAWAFAQQLRPQDYVALMTFDMKTQIWLDFTQDKRQLLNAIQSLVIPGFSERNLFDALYEAEDRLTRIEGRKYIILIASGRDTFSKLTLDKIYQKVKNTPDITIFAISTGGALRAMTEGGPGFSQQLRDIDYLQADNEMKTFAKMTGGMWFSPRFEGEMPEIFGAINAAIRSKYELVYHPSNRKQDGTYRKLRVELVDDEGKPLKMQDEKHKQLKYDIIARDGYKAKQEVE
;
A
#
# COMPACT_ATOMS: atom_id res chain seq x y z
N MET A 1 73.72 -3.37 -29.10
CA MET A 1 73.61 -4.42 -30.11
C MET A 1 73.29 -5.73 -29.42
N ALA A 2 72.05 -6.18 -29.51
CA ALA A 2 71.66 -7.59 -29.49
C ALA A 2 70.12 -7.60 -29.63
N LEU A 3 69.65 -8.02 -30.80
CA LEU A 3 68.27 -8.25 -31.17
C LEU A 3 67.85 -9.63 -30.64
N ALA A 4 66.68 -9.70 -29.91
CA ALA A 4 66.04 -10.96 -29.56
C ALA A 4 64.87 -11.24 -30.55
N PRO A 5 64.62 -12.47 -30.95
CA PRO A 5 63.67 -12.79 -32.00
C PRO A 5 62.23 -12.89 -31.49
N ILE A 6 61.30 -12.43 -32.34
CA ILE A 6 59.86 -12.56 -32.20
C ILE A 6 59.45 -13.97 -32.51
N ALA A 7 58.81 -14.66 -31.57
CA ALA A 7 58.20 -15.96 -31.79
C ALA A 7 56.76 -15.81 -32.27
N LEU A 8 56.45 -16.27 -33.46
CA LEU A 8 55.12 -16.42 -34.04
C LEU A 8 54.40 -17.62 -33.36
N ALA A 9 53.35 -17.38 -32.66
CA ALA A 9 52.46 -18.41 -32.13
C ALA A 9 51.46 -18.80 -33.24
N GLN A 10 51.53 -20.03 -33.66
CA GLN A 10 50.58 -20.68 -34.59
C GLN A 10 49.27 -20.97 -33.84
N SER A 11 48.16 -20.51 -34.42
CA SER A 11 46.80 -20.79 -33.95
C SER A 11 46.39 -22.23 -34.33
N ALA A 12 45.97 -23.01 -33.35
CA ALA A 12 45.37 -24.32 -33.55
C ALA A 12 43.92 -24.21 -34.05
N PRO A 13 43.40 -25.17 -34.81
CA PRO A 13 42.04 -25.12 -35.35
C PRO A 13 40.99 -25.41 -34.28
N GLN A 14 39.96 -24.60 -34.24
CA GLN A 14 38.76 -24.81 -33.40
C GLN A 14 37.94 -25.97 -33.94
N GLN A 15 37.74 -27.00 -33.12
CA GLN A 15 36.76 -28.06 -33.37
C GLN A 15 35.36 -27.55 -32.99
N ASN A 16 34.42 -27.62 -33.92
CA ASN A 16 33.00 -27.38 -33.70
C ASN A 16 32.39 -28.51 -32.88
N PRO A 17 31.54 -28.19 -31.87
CA PRO A 17 30.76 -29.20 -31.16
C PRO A 17 29.64 -29.76 -32.06
N PRO A 18 29.24 -31.05 -31.89
CA PRO A 18 28.22 -31.69 -32.73
C PRO A 18 26.84 -31.11 -32.47
N ALA A 19 26.07 -30.99 -33.55
CA ALA A 19 24.69 -30.54 -33.57
C ALA A 19 23.79 -31.43 -32.70
N GLN A 20 23.07 -30.83 -31.76
CA GLN A 20 22.03 -31.52 -31.00
C GLN A 20 20.77 -31.67 -31.85
N GLN A 21 20.28 -32.90 -31.96
CA GLN A 21 18.99 -33.24 -32.56
C GLN A 21 17.82 -32.69 -31.72
N PRO A 22 16.71 -32.26 -32.33
CA PRO A 22 15.53 -31.79 -31.59
C PRO A 22 14.86 -32.97 -30.86
N ALA A 23 14.52 -32.74 -29.59
CA ALA A 23 13.82 -33.67 -28.74
C ALA A 23 12.36 -33.89 -29.22
N GLN A 24 11.98 -35.17 -29.28
CA GLN A 24 10.61 -35.58 -29.56
C GLN A 24 9.66 -35.26 -28.40
N PRO A 25 8.39 -34.91 -28.67
CA PRO A 25 7.40 -34.70 -27.62
C PRO A 25 6.99 -36.01 -26.94
N PRO A 26 6.59 -35.97 -25.65
CA PRO A 26 6.19 -37.16 -24.92
C PRO A 26 4.83 -37.72 -25.42
N PRO A 27 4.59 -39.04 -25.30
CA PRO A 27 3.37 -39.68 -25.77
C PRO A 27 2.15 -39.32 -24.96
N GLN A 28 1.06 -39.04 -25.67
CA GLN A 28 -0.29 -38.85 -25.09
C GLN A 28 -0.80 -40.17 -24.50
N GLN A 29 -1.28 -40.10 -23.28
CA GLN A 29 -2.06 -41.19 -22.65
C GLN A 29 -3.49 -41.22 -23.21
N PRO A 30 -4.06 -42.41 -23.43
CA PRO A 30 -5.43 -42.53 -23.94
C PRO A 30 -6.49 -42.29 -22.86
N ASP A 31 -7.58 -41.65 -23.28
CA ASP A 31 -8.83 -41.51 -22.58
C ASP A 31 -9.36 -42.83 -22.03
N GLN A 32 -9.58 -42.88 -20.72
CA GLN A 32 -10.39 -43.96 -20.11
C GLN A 32 -11.82 -43.50 -20.00
N THR A 33 -12.63 -43.99 -20.88
CA THR A 33 -14.08 -44.04 -20.78
C THR A 33 -14.52 -44.87 -19.59
N THR A 34 -15.38 -44.33 -18.76
CA THR A 34 -16.10 -45.03 -17.70
C THR A 34 -17.18 -45.95 -18.30
N PRO A 35 -17.31 -47.18 -17.86
CA PRO A 35 -18.52 -47.97 -18.09
C PRO A 35 -19.52 -47.81 -16.94
N ASP A 36 -20.74 -47.51 -17.33
CA ASP A 36 -21.97 -47.64 -16.56
C ASP A 36 -22.28 -49.12 -16.30
N ALA A 37 -22.60 -49.51 -15.06
CA ALA A 37 -23.17 -50.79 -14.76
C ALA A 37 -24.08 -50.70 -13.52
N GLY A 38 -25.36 -50.83 -13.78
CA GLY A 38 -26.42 -50.85 -12.77
C GLY A 38 -26.58 -52.13 -11.97
N GLY A 39 -27.13 -51.98 -10.82
CA GLY A 39 -28.09 -52.71 -10.00
C GLY A 39 -27.76 -54.16 -9.58
N PRO A 40 -28.57 -54.81 -8.74
CA PRO A 40 -29.39 -54.31 -7.64
C PRO A 40 -29.21 -55.12 -6.33
N GLY A 41 -29.76 -54.60 -5.22
CA GLY A 41 -30.30 -55.45 -4.15
C GLY A 41 -29.43 -55.67 -2.93
N GLY A 42 -29.90 -55.18 -1.79
CA GLY A 42 -29.39 -55.53 -0.46
C GLY A 42 -30.11 -54.74 0.62
N GLU A 43 -31.23 -55.27 1.04
CA GLU A 43 -32.00 -54.81 2.21
C GLU A 43 -31.15 -54.87 3.48
N ASN A 44 -31.13 -53.79 4.26
CA ASN A 44 -31.06 -53.89 5.72
C ASN A 44 -31.75 -52.66 6.31
N GLY A 45 -32.74 -52.94 7.13
CA GLY A 45 -33.73 -52.06 7.69
C GLY A 45 -33.20 -51.08 8.75
N PRO A 46 -34.04 -50.13 9.15
CA PRO A 46 -33.65 -49.03 10.02
C PRO A 46 -33.55 -49.44 11.48
N ILE A 47 -32.41 -49.08 12.11
CA ILE A 47 -32.24 -49.18 13.56
C ILE A 47 -33.00 -48.01 14.19
N ALA A 48 -34.06 -48.33 14.94
CA ALA A 48 -34.83 -47.39 15.72
C ALA A 48 -34.04 -46.90 16.96
N LEU A 49 -33.74 -45.63 17.06
CA LEU A 49 -33.28 -44.98 18.29
C LEU A 49 -34.49 -44.55 19.15
N PRO A 50 -34.44 -44.70 20.49
CA PRO A 50 -35.58 -44.42 21.36
C PRO A 50 -35.84 -42.90 21.47
N LYS A 51 -37.11 -42.52 21.31
CA LYS A 51 -37.63 -41.19 21.53
C LYS A 51 -37.41 -40.75 22.98
N LYS A 52 -36.63 -39.67 23.17
CA LYS A 52 -36.61 -38.89 24.42
C LYS A 52 -37.89 -38.04 24.47
N LYS A 53 -38.60 -38.13 25.57
CA LYS A 53 -39.83 -37.38 25.83
C LYS A 53 -39.55 -35.86 25.81
N ASP A 54 -40.35 -35.17 25.02
CA ASP A 54 -40.44 -33.71 24.99
C ASP A 54 -40.90 -33.18 26.34
N LYS A 55 -40.06 -32.28 26.90
CA LYS A 55 -40.54 -31.29 27.88
C LYS A 55 -41.14 -30.14 27.08
N THR A 56 -42.42 -29.95 27.23
CA THR A 56 -43.19 -28.81 26.74
C THR A 56 -42.59 -27.54 27.38
N GLU A 57 -41.83 -26.79 26.62
CA GLU A 57 -41.49 -25.39 26.93
C GLU A 57 -42.66 -24.53 26.45
N GLU A 58 -43.25 -23.76 27.37
CA GLU A 58 -44.23 -22.73 27.05
C GLU A 58 -43.63 -21.70 26.11
N PRO A 59 -44.36 -21.24 25.08
CA PRO A 59 -43.87 -20.19 24.17
C PRO A 59 -43.67 -18.88 24.93
N PRO A 60 -42.59 -18.12 24.65
CA PRO A 60 -42.39 -16.85 25.27
C PRO A 60 -43.54 -15.88 24.97
N PRO A 61 -43.88 -14.96 25.88
CA PRO A 61 -44.98 -14.02 25.69
C PRO A 61 -44.75 -13.18 24.43
N PRO A 62 -45.82 -12.86 23.67
CA PRO A 62 -45.70 -12.10 22.45
C PRO A 62 -45.13 -10.70 22.75
N ALA A 63 -44.11 -10.30 21.95
CA ALA A 63 -43.54 -8.95 21.98
C ALA A 63 -44.66 -7.91 21.81
N PRO A 64 -44.58 -6.76 22.49
CA PRO A 64 -45.60 -5.71 22.38
C PRO A 64 -45.72 -5.27 20.91
N ALA A 65 -46.98 -5.29 20.44
CA ALA A 65 -47.33 -4.93 19.07
C ALA A 65 -46.86 -3.50 18.78
N GLN A 66 -45.95 -3.37 17.81
CA GLN A 66 -45.58 -2.08 17.26
C GLN A 66 -46.80 -1.40 16.63
N PRO A 67 -47.02 -0.09 16.79
CA PRO A 67 -48.15 0.60 16.21
C PRO A 67 -48.11 0.47 14.69
N LYS A 68 -49.11 -0.23 14.12
CA LYS A 68 -49.30 -0.31 12.68
C LYS A 68 -49.83 1.04 12.19
N PHE A 69 -48.93 1.86 11.61
CA PHE A 69 -49.36 3.00 10.81
C PHE A 69 -50.10 2.46 9.56
N LYS A 70 -51.38 2.78 9.44
CA LYS A 70 -52.11 2.53 8.19
C LYS A 70 -51.60 3.50 7.15
N ASN A 71 -50.88 3.02 6.15
CA ASN A 71 -50.64 3.80 4.94
C ASN A 71 -51.98 4.13 4.29
N PRO A 72 -52.18 5.34 3.79
CA PRO A 72 -53.36 5.68 2.98
C PRO A 72 -53.39 4.75 1.74
N GLU A 73 -54.55 4.22 1.43
CA GLU A 73 -54.76 3.36 0.26
C GLU A 73 -54.37 4.13 -1.01
N GLY A 74 -53.34 3.64 -1.72
CA GLY A 74 -52.87 4.22 -3.01
C GLY A 74 -51.44 4.76 -3.01
N ALA A 75 -50.73 4.81 -1.86
CA ALA A 75 -49.31 5.08 -1.85
C ALA A 75 -48.57 3.76 -2.06
N GLY A 76 -48.08 3.53 -3.25
CA GLY A 76 -47.10 2.45 -3.49
C GLY A 76 -45.93 2.58 -2.50
N ASP A 77 -45.37 1.45 -2.06
CA ASP A 77 -44.19 1.38 -1.18
C ASP A 77 -42.96 2.05 -1.84
N TYR A 78 -42.97 3.36 -1.92
CA TYR A 78 -41.78 4.12 -2.27
C TYR A 78 -40.95 4.32 -0.99
N SER A 79 -40.18 3.31 -0.64
CA SER A 79 -39.06 3.51 0.28
C SER A 79 -37.96 4.25 -0.50
N LEU A 80 -37.95 5.58 -0.43
CA LEU A 80 -36.80 6.39 -0.85
C LEU A 80 -35.62 5.99 0.06
N ARG A 81 -34.81 5.04 -0.38
CA ARG A 81 -33.47 4.85 0.17
C ARG A 81 -32.64 6.05 -0.29
N VAL A 82 -32.61 7.10 0.51
CA VAL A 82 -31.63 8.17 0.32
C VAL A 82 -30.29 7.60 0.78
N ASP A 83 -29.49 7.13 -0.16
CA ASP A 83 -28.11 6.76 0.10
C ASP A 83 -27.33 8.05 0.36
N ILE A 84 -27.14 8.38 1.62
CA ILE A 84 -26.38 9.58 2.00
C ILE A 84 -24.90 9.18 1.91
N PRO A 85 -24.13 9.78 0.98
CA PRO A 85 -22.72 9.44 0.86
C PRO A 85 -21.99 9.75 2.16
N GLU A 86 -21.22 8.78 2.64
CA GLU A 86 -20.32 8.94 3.77
C GLU A 86 -18.88 9.07 3.26
N VAL A 87 -18.14 9.99 3.86
CA VAL A 87 -16.72 10.17 3.60
C VAL A 87 -15.94 9.83 4.86
N THR A 88 -15.04 8.89 4.71
CA THR A 88 -14.12 8.47 5.77
C THR A 88 -12.74 9.10 5.53
N VAL A 89 -12.19 9.73 6.57
CA VAL A 89 -10.86 10.36 6.54
C VAL A 89 -9.99 9.76 7.64
N ASP A 90 -8.91 9.12 7.24
CA ASP A 90 -7.88 8.67 8.17
C ASP A 90 -6.95 9.82 8.52
N VAL A 91 -6.77 10.07 9.82
CA VAL A 91 -5.93 11.16 10.32
C VAL A 91 -4.89 10.62 11.29
N GLY A 92 -3.63 10.77 10.95
CA GLY A 92 -2.50 10.60 11.87
C GLY A 92 -2.15 11.93 12.52
N VAL A 93 -1.86 11.93 13.82
CA VAL A 93 -1.30 13.09 14.52
C VAL A 93 0.00 12.64 15.18
N LEU A 94 1.12 13.17 14.71
CA LEU A 94 2.45 12.75 15.15
C LEU A 94 3.22 13.94 15.72
N LEU A 95 4.01 13.71 16.75
CA LEU A 95 4.96 14.70 17.24
C LEU A 95 6.10 14.87 16.22
N GLU A 96 6.35 16.12 15.80
CA GLU A 96 7.32 16.46 14.75
C GLU A 96 8.75 15.92 15.05
N LYS A 97 9.17 15.93 16.32
CA LYS A 97 10.52 15.52 16.71
C LYS A 97 10.72 14.02 16.83
N THR A 98 9.70 13.29 17.27
CA THR A 98 9.83 11.88 17.65
C THR A 98 9.07 10.96 16.73
N GLY A 99 8.22 11.48 15.85
CA GLY A 99 7.31 10.69 15.04
C GLY A 99 6.26 9.93 15.86
N GLN A 100 6.20 10.17 17.18
CA GLN A 100 5.27 9.47 18.05
C GLN A 100 3.83 9.95 17.82
N PHE A 101 2.93 8.98 17.79
CA PHE A 101 1.51 9.25 17.70
C PHE A 101 0.99 9.97 18.96
N VAL A 102 0.15 10.95 18.77
CA VAL A 102 -0.52 11.67 19.85
C VAL A 102 -1.83 10.97 20.19
N PRO A 103 -1.91 10.24 21.29
CA PRO A 103 -3.12 9.57 21.73
C PRO A 103 -4.07 10.53 22.45
N GLY A 104 -5.33 10.09 22.67
CA GLY A 104 -6.26 10.74 23.57
C GLY A 104 -6.98 11.96 23.01
N LEU A 105 -6.81 12.28 21.72
CA LEU A 105 -7.62 13.31 21.06
C LEU A 105 -9.09 12.88 20.99
N LYS A 106 -9.99 13.84 21.16
CA LYS A 106 -11.44 13.67 21.11
C LYS A 106 -12.00 14.12 19.77
N PRO A 107 -13.21 13.71 19.39
CA PRO A 107 -13.85 14.20 18.15
C PRO A 107 -13.91 15.74 18.09
N SER A 108 -14.13 16.41 19.22
CA SER A 108 -14.16 17.87 19.32
C SER A 108 -12.84 18.55 18.97
N ASN A 109 -11.73 17.82 19.03
CA ASN A 109 -10.42 18.36 18.66
C ASN A 109 -10.20 18.44 17.15
N PHE A 110 -11.07 17.84 16.34
CA PHE A 110 -10.90 17.79 14.88
C PHE A 110 -11.90 18.68 14.16
N ARG A 111 -11.40 19.49 13.24
CA ARG A 111 -12.19 20.18 12.23
C ARG A 111 -11.81 19.65 10.85
N VAL A 112 -12.80 19.23 10.09
CA VAL A 112 -12.64 18.74 8.73
C VAL A 112 -13.21 19.76 7.77
N PHE A 113 -12.46 20.13 6.75
CA PHE A 113 -12.91 21.04 5.69
C PHE A 113 -12.88 20.32 4.34
N GLU A 114 -13.97 20.43 3.60
CA GLU A 114 -14.08 19.98 2.22
C GLU A 114 -14.26 21.21 1.33
N ASP A 115 -13.38 21.41 0.36
CA ASP A 115 -13.35 22.57 -0.53
C ASP A 115 -13.48 23.91 0.23
N GLY A 116 -12.91 23.98 1.42
CA GLY A 116 -12.93 25.16 2.31
C GLY A 116 -14.16 25.26 3.21
N THR A 117 -15.16 24.39 3.03
CA THR A 117 -16.38 24.36 3.87
C THR A 117 -16.20 23.37 5.01
N GLU A 118 -16.43 23.81 6.26
CA GLU A 118 -16.37 22.95 7.45
C GLU A 118 -17.45 21.86 7.41
N GLN A 119 -17.06 20.63 7.72
CA GLN A 119 -17.92 19.45 7.72
C GLN A 119 -18.15 18.97 9.16
N LYS A 120 -19.38 18.54 9.44
CA LYS A 120 -19.71 17.99 10.76
C LYS A 120 -19.26 16.54 10.86
N VAL A 121 -18.29 16.26 11.73
CA VAL A 121 -17.88 14.90 12.06
C VAL A 121 -19.01 14.18 12.79
N ILE A 122 -19.45 13.06 12.26
CA ILE A 122 -20.55 12.23 12.80
C ILE A 122 -20.06 10.89 13.34
N GLY A 123 -18.88 10.44 12.92
CA GLY A 123 -18.24 9.21 13.39
C GLY A 123 -16.79 9.47 13.76
N PHE A 124 -16.34 8.81 14.83
CA PHE A 124 -14.97 8.91 15.32
C PHE A 124 -14.57 7.59 15.97
N LYS A 125 -13.48 7.02 15.52
CA LYS A 125 -12.90 5.85 16.18
C LYS A 125 -11.39 5.81 15.98
N ARG A 126 -10.69 5.20 16.94
CA ARG A 126 -9.31 4.78 16.77
C ARG A 126 -9.29 3.45 16.05
N VAL A 127 -8.47 3.32 15.01
CA VAL A 127 -8.49 2.13 14.18
C VAL A 127 -7.32 1.21 14.49
N GLU A 128 -7.62 -0.07 14.63
CA GLU A 128 -6.67 -1.15 14.87
C GLU A 128 -6.88 -2.36 13.93
N ALA A 129 -7.35 -2.12 12.71
CA ALA A 129 -7.62 -3.19 11.75
C ALA A 129 -6.31 -3.81 11.20
N PRO A 130 -6.36 -5.07 10.72
CA PRO A 130 -5.29 -5.64 9.91
C PRO A 130 -4.98 -4.79 8.69
N ILE A 131 -3.74 -4.85 8.23
CA ILE A 131 -3.28 -4.08 7.09
C ILE A 131 -2.78 -4.99 5.97
N THR A 132 -2.79 -4.46 4.75
CA THR A 132 -2.09 -5.02 3.61
C THR A 132 -1.02 -4.04 3.17
N ALA A 133 0.24 -4.41 3.26
CA ALA A 133 1.39 -3.60 2.89
C ALA A 133 2.11 -4.19 1.67
N LEU A 134 2.28 -3.39 0.63
CA LEU A 134 3.08 -3.74 -0.54
C LEU A 134 4.37 -2.92 -0.49
N MET A 135 5.52 -3.60 -0.37
CA MET A 135 6.82 -2.97 -0.53
C MET A 135 7.14 -2.90 -2.03
N LEU A 136 7.27 -1.68 -2.55
CA LEU A 136 7.65 -1.40 -3.94
C LEU A 136 9.04 -0.78 -3.95
N CYS A 137 10.04 -1.55 -4.38
CA CYS A 137 11.45 -1.18 -4.26
C CYS A 137 12.08 -0.96 -5.63
N GLU A 138 12.72 0.19 -5.84
CA GLU A 138 13.62 0.39 -6.96
C GLU A 138 14.82 -0.55 -6.82
N PHE A 139 15.05 -1.36 -7.83
CA PHE A 139 16.12 -2.35 -7.82
C PHE A 139 16.91 -2.31 -9.14
N ALA A 140 17.28 -1.10 -9.56
CA ALA A 140 18.06 -0.86 -10.77
C ALA A 140 19.56 -1.02 -10.50
N ASN A 141 20.31 -1.37 -11.55
CA ASN A 141 21.76 -1.50 -11.45
C ASN A 141 22.43 -0.15 -11.16
N SER A 142 23.02 -0.04 -9.99
CA SER A 142 23.83 1.12 -9.60
C SER A 142 24.82 0.71 -8.51
N ASN A 143 25.91 1.45 -8.37
CA ASN A 143 26.85 1.25 -7.26
C ASN A 143 26.19 1.39 -5.88
N TYR A 144 25.10 2.12 -5.81
CA TYR A 144 24.29 2.31 -4.62
C TYR A 144 23.48 1.06 -4.28
N THR A 145 22.93 0.37 -5.26
CA THR A 145 22.10 -0.83 -5.06
C THR A 145 22.84 -1.92 -4.29
N TYR A 146 24.15 -2.07 -4.52
CA TYR A 146 24.97 -3.05 -3.81
C TYR A 146 25.10 -2.75 -2.31
N ARG A 147 25.14 -1.48 -1.91
CA ARG A 147 25.16 -1.06 -0.52
C ARG A 147 23.78 -1.13 0.11
N PHE A 148 22.81 -0.59 -0.61
CA PHE A 148 21.41 -0.49 -0.18
C PHE A 148 20.77 -1.85 0.14
N ILE A 149 21.19 -2.94 -0.52
CA ILE A 149 20.59 -4.28 -0.30
C ILE A 149 20.79 -4.77 1.14
N TYR A 150 21.90 -4.43 1.79
CA TYR A 150 22.15 -4.81 3.18
C TYR A 150 21.21 -4.08 4.13
N ASP A 151 21.02 -2.79 3.93
CA ASP A 151 20.18 -1.98 4.79
C ASP A 151 18.71 -2.24 4.55
N MET A 152 18.32 -2.51 3.30
CA MET A 152 16.98 -2.96 2.97
C MET A 152 16.65 -4.30 3.67
N ARG A 153 17.59 -5.24 3.74
CA ARG A 153 17.43 -6.51 4.49
C ARG A 153 17.20 -6.25 5.97
N ASN A 154 18.02 -5.41 6.59
CA ASN A 154 17.90 -5.08 8.01
C ASN A 154 16.59 -4.33 8.29
N ALA A 155 16.24 -3.39 7.46
CA ALA A 155 15.01 -2.61 7.56
C ALA A 155 13.76 -3.46 7.33
N ALA A 156 13.77 -4.32 6.33
CA ALA A 156 12.68 -5.26 6.07
C ALA A 156 12.51 -6.27 7.21
N TRP A 157 13.62 -6.72 7.81
CA TRP A 157 13.56 -7.56 9.00
C TRP A 157 12.89 -6.82 10.16
N ALA A 158 13.33 -5.60 10.46
CA ALA A 158 12.74 -4.77 11.50
C ALA A 158 11.24 -4.49 11.23
N PHE A 159 10.87 -4.21 9.98
CA PHE A 159 9.47 -4.03 9.58
C PHE A 159 8.66 -5.32 9.76
N ALA A 160 9.17 -6.47 9.29
CA ALA A 160 8.51 -7.76 9.42
C ALA A 160 8.23 -8.13 10.87
N GLN A 161 9.17 -7.82 11.81
CA GLN A 161 8.97 -8.05 13.24
C GLN A 161 7.82 -7.23 13.85
N GLN A 162 7.53 -6.07 13.28
CA GLN A 162 6.49 -5.17 13.76
C GLN A 162 5.10 -5.48 13.17
N LEU A 163 5.02 -6.30 12.10
CA LEU A 163 3.74 -6.73 11.52
C LEU A 163 3.02 -7.70 12.45
N ARG A 164 1.70 -7.57 12.57
CA ARG A 164 0.84 -8.48 13.33
C ARG A 164 0.61 -9.79 12.54
N PRO A 165 0.26 -10.91 13.19
CA PRO A 165 0.01 -12.18 12.49
C PRO A 165 -1.03 -12.10 11.38
N GLN A 166 -2.03 -11.22 11.53
CA GLN A 166 -3.13 -11.04 10.57
C GLN A 166 -2.82 -10.06 9.42
N ASP A 167 -1.66 -9.42 9.42
CA ASP A 167 -1.27 -8.49 8.37
C ASP A 167 -0.74 -9.23 7.15
N TYR A 168 -1.06 -8.70 5.98
CA TYR A 168 -0.51 -9.17 4.71
C TYR A 168 0.65 -8.29 4.25
N VAL A 169 1.64 -8.92 3.65
CA VAL A 169 2.78 -8.22 3.03
C VAL A 169 3.10 -8.83 1.68
N ALA A 170 3.47 -7.98 0.72
CA ALA A 170 3.97 -8.34 -0.61
C ALA A 170 5.26 -7.59 -0.93
N LEU A 171 6.05 -8.12 -1.84
CA LEU A 171 7.29 -7.49 -2.33
C LEU A 171 7.29 -7.44 -3.86
N MET A 172 7.40 -6.24 -4.37
CA MET A 172 7.64 -5.96 -5.78
C MET A 172 8.92 -5.14 -5.92
N THR A 173 9.67 -5.42 -6.96
CA THR A 173 10.81 -4.59 -7.38
C THR A 173 10.59 -4.08 -8.79
N PHE A 174 11.28 -3.00 -9.13
CA PHE A 174 11.29 -2.47 -10.48
C PHE A 174 12.67 -1.94 -10.89
N ASP A 175 12.97 -2.17 -12.15
CA ASP A 175 14.01 -1.55 -12.96
C ASP A 175 13.36 -1.10 -14.28
N MET A 176 13.75 -1.58 -15.43
CA MET A 176 13.00 -1.49 -16.70
C MET A 176 11.67 -2.24 -16.65
N LYS A 177 11.53 -3.20 -15.75
CA LYS A 177 10.38 -4.09 -15.61
C LYS A 177 9.99 -4.21 -14.15
N THR A 178 8.70 -4.38 -13.92
CA THR A 178 8.17 -4.72 -12.60
C THR A 178 8.30 -6.23 -12.38
N GLN A 179 8.75 -6.63 -11.20
CA GLN A 179 8.89 -8.04 -10.79
C GLN A 179 8.22 -8.27 -9.44
N ILE A 180 7.45 -9.34 -9.34
CA ILE A 180 6.82 -9.78 -8.09
C ILE A 180 7.72 -10.86 -7.49
N TRP A 181 8.30 -10.57 -6.34
CA TRP A 181 9.13 -11.51 -5.58
C TRP A 181 8.34 -12.26 -4.52
N LEU A 182 7.29 -11.62 -4.02
CA LEU A 182 6.41 -12.20 -3.03
C LEU A 182 5.00 -11.63 -3.26
N ASP A 183 4.02 -12.51 -3.47
CA ASP A 183 2.62 -12.12 -3.47
C ASP A 183 2.09 -12.01 -2.03
N PHE A 184 0.91 -11.45 -1.84
CA PHE A 184 0.36 -11.14 -0.53
C PHE A 184 0.30 -12.37 0.39
N THR A 185 1.03 -12.33 1.49
CA THR A 185 1.12 -13.41 2.48
C THR A 185 1.14 -12.87 3.91
N GLN A 186 0.69 -13.69 4.85
CA GLN A 186 0.84 -13.44 6.29
C GLN A 186 2.13 -14.05 6.86
N ASP A 187 2.80 -14.93 6.11
CA ASP A 187 4.06 -15.52 6.52
C ASP A 187 5.25 -14.59 6.28
N LYS A 188 5.65 -13.89 7.32
CA LYS A 188 6.72 -12.90 7.32
C LYS A 188 8.10 -13.46 6.99
N ARG A 189 8.31 -14.76 7.20
CA ARG A 189 9.57 -15.42 6.82
C ARG A 189 9.73 -15.46 5.31
N GLN A 190 8.61 -15.55 4.57
CA GLN A 190 8.66 -15.48 3.11
C GLN A 190 9.14 -14.11 2.61
N LEU A 191 8.78 -13.01 3.30
CA LEU A 191 9.31 -11.68 2.98
C LEU A 191 10.84 -11.64 3.12
N LEU A 192 11.36 -12.16 4.21
CA LEU A 192 12.81 -12.19 4.45
C LEU A 192 13.53 -13.05 3.42
N ASN A 193 12.99 -14.21 3.09
CA ASN A 193 13.53 -15.10 2.06
C ASN A 193 13.51 -14.43 0.69
N ALA A 194 12.42 -13.77 0.33
CA ALA A 194 12.28 -13.03 -0.93
C ALA A 194 13.35 -11.94 -1.05
N ILE A 195 13.54 -11.13 0.01
CA ILE A 195 14.58 -10.09 0.02
C ILE A 195 15.99 -10.68 -0.05
N GLN A 196 16.23 -11.82 0.59
CA GLN A 196 17.53 -12.50 0.51
C GLN A 196 17.83 -13.06 -0.88
N SER A 197 16.80 -13.44 -1.63
CA SER A 197 16.90 -13.99 -2.99
C SER A 197 17.01 -12.91 -4.08
N LEU A 198 16.88 -11.62 -3.74
CA LEU A 198 17.02 -10.54 -4.73
C LEU A 198 18.38 -10.58 -5.40
N VAL A 199 18.36 -10.57 -6.74
CA VAL A 199 19.55 -10.51 -7.59
C VAL A 199 19.58 -9.15 -8.28
N ILE A 200 20.71 -8.45 -8.20
CA ILE A 200 20.87 -7.14 -8.80
C ILE A 200 20.75 -7.26 -10.32
N PRO A 201 19.83 -6.54 -10.96
CA PRO A 201 19.61 -6.64 -12.40
C PRO A 201 20.76 -6.02 -13.20
N GLY A 202 20.83 -6.34 -14.49
CA GLY A 202 21.81 -5.75 -15.40
C GLY A 202 21.45 -4.34 -15.89
N PHE A 203 20.22 -3.86 -15.64
CA PHE A 203 19.70 -2.62 -16.20
C PHE A 203 19.73 -1.47 -15.18
N SER A 204 19.97 -0.27 -15.67
CA SER A 204 20.01 0.96 -14.85
C SER A 204 18.78 1.85 -15.01
N GLU A 205 17.94 1.53 -15.99
CA GLU A 205 16.70 2.23 -16.29
C GLU A 205 15.64 1.93 -15.22
N ARG A 206 14.68 2.84 -15.07
CA ARG A 206 13.64 2.78 -14.02
C ARG A 206 12.29 3.12 -14.61
N ASN A 207 11.30 2.29 -14.34
CA ASN A 207 9.91 2.48 -14.74
C ASN A 207 9.00 2.76 -13.52
N LEU A 208 9.35 3.76 -12.73
CA LEU A 208 8.68 4.09 -11.46
C LEU A 208 7.17 4.28 -11.63
N PHE A 209 6.73 5.03 -12.65
CA PHE A 209 5.31 5.32 -12.82
C PHE A 209 4.50 4.09 -13.24
N ASP A 210 5.06 3.26 -14.13
CA ASP A 210 4.44 1.99 -14.52
C ASP A 210 4.36 1.03 -13.33
N ALA A 211 5.43 0.94 -12.54
CA ALA A 211 5.49 0.09 -11.36
C ALA A 211 4.51 0.53 -10.26
N LEU A 212 4.42 1.83 -9.99
CA LEU A 212 3.46 2.37 -9.02
C LEU A 212 2.02 2.14 -9.48
N TYR A 213 1.74 2.32 -10.78
CA TYR A 213 0.43 2.04 -11.36
C TYR A 213 0.03 0.56 -11.16
N GLU A 214 0.95 -0.37 -11.44
CA GLU A 214 0.71 -1.80 -11.24
C GLU A 214 0.49 -2.15 -9.77
N ALA A 215 1.28 -1.57 -8.86
CA ALA A 215 1.13 -1.76 -7.43
C ALA A 215 -0.25 -1.32 -6.94
N GLU A 216 -0.71 -0.15 -7.38
CA GLU A 216 -2.05 0.35 -7.07
C GLU A 216 -3.15 -0.54 -7.65
N ASP A 217 -3.01 -0.98 -8.90
CA ASP A 217 -4.00 -1.85 -9.55
C ASP A 217 -4.17 -3.19 -8.81
N ARG A 218 -3.08 -3.76 -8.32
CA ARG A 218 -3.11 -4.97 -7.50
C ARG A 218 -3.83 -4.75 -6.18
N LEU A 219 -3.54 -3.64 -5.50
CA LEU A 219 -4.16 -3.30 -4.23
C LEU A 219 -5.64 -2.93 -4.34
N THR A 220 -6.10 -2.38 -5.47
CA THR A 220 -7.53 -2.08 -5.67
C THR A 220 -8.43 -3.32 -5.60
N ARG A 221 -7.87 -4.50 -5.84
CA ARG A 221 -8.58 -5.80 -5.80
C ARG A 221 -8.68 -6.38 -4.38
N ILE A 222 -8.09 -5.73 -3.40
CA ILE A 222 -8.01 -6.18 -2.01
C ILE A 222 -8.87 -5.26 -1.15
N GLU A 223 -9.61 -5.84 -0.21
CA GLU A 223 -10.39 -5.08 0.75
C GLU A 223 -9.55 -4.65 1.95
N GLY A 224 -10.02 -3.63 2.68
CA GLY A 224 -9.39 -3.16 3.90
C GLY A 224 -8.34 -2.07 3.67
N ARG A 225 -7.46 -1.88 4.65
CA ARG A 225 -6.45 -0.82 4.67
C ARG A 225 -5.21 -1.24 3.91
N LYS A 226 -4.88 -0.46 2.92
CA LYS A 226 -3.85 -0.77 1.93
C LYS A 226 -2.74 0.28 1.95
N TYR A 227 -1.51 -0.19 1.95
CA TYR A 227 -0.33 0.66 2.02
C TYR A 227 0.68 0.26 0.96
N ILE A 228 1.28 1.25 0.30
CA ILE A 228 2.47 1.09 -0.51
C ILE A 228 3.63 1.71 0.26
N ILE A 229 4.68 0.92 0.50
CA ILE A 229 5.96 1.41 0.99
C ILE A 229 6.88 1.52 -0.22
N LEU A 230 6.91 2.72 -0.80
CA LEU A 230 7.69 3.02 -1.99
C LEU A 230 9.11 3.41 -1.60
N ILE A 231 10.09 2.61 -2.02
CA ILE A 231 11.51 2.84 -1.76
C ILE A 231 12.22 3.03 -3.10
N ALA A 232 12.52 4.27 -3.43
CA ALA A 232 13.05 4.60 -4.75
C ALA A 232 13.90 5.88 -4.75
N SER A 233 14.70 6.05 -5.78
CA SER A 233 15.38 7.32 -6.04
C SER A 233 14.42 8.45 -6.46
N GLY A 234 13.18 8.08 -6.83
CA GLY A 234 12.16 8.97 -7.37
C GLY A 234 12.33 9.30 -8.86
N ARG A 235 13.41 8.84 -9.48
CA ARG A 235 13.66 9.08 -10.90
C ARG A 235 12.90 8.07 -11.76
N ASP A 236 12.22 8.56 -12.78
CA ASP A 236 11.62 7.76 -13.83
C ASP A 236 12.37 7.99 -15.14
N THR A 237 12.79 6.93 -15.81
CA THR A 237 13.55 7.02 -17.06
C THR A 237 12.99 6.15 -18.17
N PHE A 238 12.07 5.24 -17.86
CA PHE A 238 11.63 4.22 -18.81
C PHE A 238 10.13 3.90 -18.78
N SER A 239 9.34 4.60 -17.99
CA SER A 239 7.89 4.38 -17.96
C SER A 239 7.21 4.77 -19.26
N LYS A 240 6.17 4.04 -19.60
CA LYS A 240 5.23 4.37 -20.68
C LYS A 240 4.21 5.41 -20.22
N LEU A 241 3.92 5.42 -18.92
CA LEU A 241 3.01 6.37 -18.29
C LEU A 241 3.72 7.70 -18.03
N THR A 242 2.95 8.78 -18.14
CA THR A 242 3.41 10.11 -17.76
C THR A 242 3.10 10.38 -16.29
N LEU A 243 3.79 11.37 -15.70
CA LEU A 243 3.55 11.82 -14.33
C LEU A 243 2.08 12.20 -14.09
N ASP A 244 1.44 12.88 -15.04
CA ASP A 244 0.02 13.25 -14.94
C ASP A 244 -0.90 12.03 -14.85
N LYS A 245 -0.61 10.99 -15.63
CA LYS A 245 -1.40 9.75 -15.61
C LYS A 245 -1.29 9.01 -14.28
N ILE A 246 -0.09 8.92 -13.72
CA ILE A 246 0.06 8.30 -12.40
C ILE A 246 -0.57 9.16 -11.29
N TYR A 247 -0.48 10.48 -11.35
CA TYR A 247 -1.21 11.34 -10.40
C TYR A 247 -2.73 11.14 -10.49
N GLN A 248 -3.28 10.96 -11.69
CA GLN A 248 -4.70 10.64 -11.85
C GLN A 248 -5.06 9.27 -11.27
N LYS A 249 -4.20 8.27 -11.45
CA LYS A 249 -4.40 6.94 -10.85
C LYS A 249 -4.45 7.04 -9.34
N VAL A 250 -3.46 7.67 -8.70
CA VAL A 250 -3.38 7.87 -7.25
C VAL A 250 -4.61 8.62 -6.70
N LYS A 251 -5.10 9.64 -7.40
CA LYS A 251 -6.33 10.35 -7.02
C LYS A 251 -7.58 9.48 -7.09
N ASN A 252 -7.60 8.53 -8.02
CA ASN A 252 -8.76 7.65 -8.24
C ASN A 252 -8.74 6.40 -7.36
N THR A 253 -7.68 6.16 -6.58
CA THR A 253 -7.53 5.03 -5.65
C THR A 253 -7.47 5.50 -4.19
N PRO A 254 -8.58 6.01 -3.65
CA PRO A 254 -8.59 6.70 -2.36
C PRO A 254 -8.21 5.84 -1.14
N ASP A 255 -8.30 4.52 -1.23
CA ASP A 255 -8.09 3.62 -0.10
C ASP A 255 -6.63 3.17 0.07
N ILE A 256 -5.72 3.64 -0.79
CA ILE A 256 -4.31 3.30 -0.75
C ILE A 256 -3.52 4.49 -0.19
N THR A 257 -2.70 4.24 0.82
CA THR A 257 -1.79 5.24 1.40
C THR A 257 -0.36 4.91 0.98
N ILE A 258 0.37 5.88 0.43
CA ILE A 258 1.76 5.72 -0.02
C ILE A 258 2.70 6.34 1.01
N PHE A 259 3.58 5.52 1.59
CA PHE A 259 4.75 5.97 2.33
C PHE A 259 5.93 5.95 1.38
N ALA A 260 6.60 7.10 1.19
CA ALA A 260 7.67 7.22 0.24
C ALA A 260 9.02 7.41 0.94
N ILE A 261 10.00 6.57 0.61
CA ILE A 261 11.39 6.67 1.08
C ILE A 261 12.26 7.00 -0.13
N SER A 262 12.74 8.23 -0.17
CA SER A 262 13.54 8.76 -1.27
C SER A 262 15.01 8.44 -1.05
N THR A 263 15.57 7.53 -1.84
CA THR A 263 16.99 7.13 -1.74
C THR A 263 17.92 8.07 -2.51
N GLY A 264 17.39 9.00 -3.29
CA GLY A 264 18.15 9.97 -4.08
C GLY A 264 19.00 10.91 -3.26
N GLY A 265 18.58 11.27 -2.04
CA GLY A 265 19.34 12.13 -1.13
C GLY A 265 20.65 11.51 -0.68
N ALA A 266 20.63 10.22 -0.30
CA ALA A 266 21.85 9.49 0.07
C ALA A 266 22.81 9.33 -1.14
N LEU A 267 22.26 9.09 -2.33
CA LEU A 267 23.05 9.00 -3.55
C LEU A 267 23.73 10.34 -3.90
N ARG A 268 23.02 11.45 -3.73
CA ARG A 268 23.56 12.81 -3.93
C ARG A 268 24.69 13.10 -2.93
N ALA A 269 24.49 12.81 -1.65
CA ALA A 269 25.51 13.01 -0.62
C ALA A 269 26.81 12.25 -0.91
N MET A 270 26.74 11.08 -1.55
CA MET A 270 27.91 10.29 -1.95
C MET A 270 28.64 10.87 -3.19
N THR A 271 27.97 11.69 -3.98
CA THR A 271 28.51 12.28 -5.20
C THR A 271 28.93 13.75 -5.02
N GLU A 272 28.69 14.34 -3.86
CA GLU A 272 29.10 15.70 -3.49
C GLU A 272 30.62 15.81 -3.36
N GLY A 273 31.32 15.90 -4.46
CA GLY A 273 32.79 16.03 -4.43
C GLY A 273 33.43 16.73 -5.63
N GLY A 274 32.64 17.13 -6.63
CA GLY A 274 33.15 17.77 -7.83
C GLY A 274 32.41 19.03 -8.22
N PRO A 275 33.11 20.18 -8.40
CA PRO A 275 32.47 21.37 -8.95
C PRO A 275 32.27 21.20 -10.47
N GLY A 276 31.01 21.34 -10.94
CA GLY A 276 30.73 21.38 -12.37
C GLY A 276 29.26 21.53 -12.72
N PHE A 277 28.96 22.10 -13.88
CA PHE A 277 27.62 22.30 -14.42
C PHE A 277 26.81 20.99 -14.50
N SER A 278 27.45 19.87 -14.78
CA SER A 278 26.83 18.52 -14.79
C SER A 278 26.38 18.07 -13.41
N GLN A 279 26.99 18.56 -12.32
CA GLN A 279 26.56 18.28 -10.95
C GLN A 279 25.26 19.02 -10.63
N GLN A 280 25.18 20.31 -10.99
CA GLN A 280 23.96 21.10 -10.75
C GLN A 280 22.74 20.56 -11.48
N LEU A 281 22.90 20.08 -12.72
CA LEU A 281 21.79 19.44 -13.45
C LEU A 281 21.32 18.14 -12.76
N ARG A 282 22.23 17.31 -12.28
CA ARG A 282 21.88 16.10 -11.52
C ARG A 282 21.17 16.43 -10.21
N ASP A 283 21.60 17.49 -9.53
CA ASP A 283 20.97 17.93 -8.28
C ASP A 283 19.53 18.41 -8.51
N ILE A 284 19.26 19.09 -9.62
CA ILE A 284 17.91 19.49 -10.01
C ILE A 284 17.03 18.27 -10.28
N ASP A 285 17.52 17.26 -11.01
CA ASP A 285 16.79 16.03 -11.27
C ASP A 285 16.40 15.31 -9.98
N TYR A 286 17.31 15.21 -9.00
CA TYR A 286 17.01 14.59 -7.71
C TYR A 286 16.04 15.41 -6.87
N LEU A 287 16.13 16.74 -6.91
CA LEU A 287 15.16 17.60 -6.20
C LEU A 287 13.76 17.47 -6.80
N GLN A 288 13.63 17.36 -8.11
CA GLN A 288 12.37 17.11 -8.78
C GLN A 288 11.82 15.74 -8.36
N ALA A 289 12.63 14.68 -8.43
CA ALA A 289 12.28 13.33 -8.03
C ALA A 289 11.81 13.28 -6.56
N ASP A 290 12.52 13.95 -5.64
CA ASP A 290 12.11 14.07 -4.24
C ASP A 290 10.75 14.76 -4.09
N ASN A 291 10.48 15.81 -4.87
CA ASN A 291 9.18 16.49 -4.85
C ASN A 291 8.04 15.61 -5.37
N GLU A 292 8.30 14.80 -6.39
CA GLU A 292 7.33 13.82 -6.91
C GLU A 292 7.02 12.75 -5.86
N MET A 293 8.03 12.16 -5.23
CA MET A 293 7.90 11.19 -4.15
C MET A 293 7.10 11.78 -2.97
N LYS A 294 7.44 13.00 -2.56
CA LYS A 294 6.73 13.73 -1.51
C LYS A 294 5.27 13.99 -1.89
N THR A 295 5.01 14.28 -3.16
CA THR A 295 3.65 14.52 -3.66
C THR A 295 2.80 13.26 -3.60
N PHE A 296 3.32 12.09 -4.02
CA PHE A 296 2.61 10.81 -3.88
C PHE A 296 2.23 10.52 -2.43
N ALA A 297 3.17 10.67 -1.50
CA ALA A 297 2.91 10.47 -0.09
C ALA A 297 1.81 11.42 0.42
N LYS A 298 1.95 12.71 0.16
CA LYS A 298 1.04 13.75 0.64
C LYS A 298 -0.39 13.57 0.11
N MET A 299 -0.54 13.29 -1.19
CA MET A 299 -1.84 13.09 -1.83
C MET A 299 -2.65 11.97 -1.17
N THR A 300 -1.98 10.94 -0.65
CA THR A 300 -2.60 9.74 -0.10
C THR A 300 -2.69 9.73 1.43
N GLY A 301 -2.19 10.76 2.10
CA GLY A 301 -2.14 10.81 3.57
C GLY A 301 -1.07 9.89 4.17
N GLY A 302 0.03 9.70 3.45
CA GLY A 302 1.24 9.06 3.95
C GLY A 302 2.34 10.05 4.31
N MET A 303 3.54 9.53 4.50
CA MET A 303 4.72 10.31 4.89
C MET A 303 5.83 10.12 3.85
N TRP A 304 6.65 11.15 3.71
CA TRP A 304 7.84 11.12 2.88
C TRP A 304 9.09 11.23 3.74
N PHE A 305 10.09 10.42 3.43
CA PHE A 305 11.39 10.36 4.10
C PHE A 305 12.50 10.48 3.06
N SER A 306 13.55 11.19 3.39
CA SER A 306 14.76 11.31 2.56
C SER A 306 16.00 11.05 3.43
N PRO A 307 16.33 9.77 3.69
CA PRO A 307 17.49 9.42 4.50
C PRO A 307 18.78 9.93 3.85
N ARG A 308 19.68 10.43 4.66
CA ARG A 308 21.02 10.88 4.22
C ARG A 308 22.02 9.73 4.23
N PHE A 309 21.79 8.75 5.08
CA PHE A 309 22.61 7.55 5.21
C PHE A 309 21.73 6.35 5.57
N GLU A 310 22.23 5.20 5.28
CA GLU A 310 21.53 3.92 5.32
C GLU A 310 21.05 3.54 6.73
N GLY A 311 21.80 3.91 7.78
CA GLY A 311 21.46 3.62 9.17
C GLY A 311 20.17 4.25 9.69
N GLU A 312 19.55 5.20 8.93
CA GLU A 312 18.25 5.80 9.27
C GLU A 312 17.05 4.87 8.93
N MET A 313 17.26 3.84 8.11
CA MET A 313 16.17 2.99 7.64
C MET A 313 15.37 2.30 8.75
N PRO A 314 15.97 1.75 9.83
CA PRO A 314 15.19 1.16 10.92
C PRO A 314 14.26 2.15 11.63
N GLU A 315 14.71 3.40 11.82
CA GLU A 315 13.92 4.47 12.43
C GLU A 315 12.74 4.86 11.51
N ILE A 316 13.01 5.01 10.21
CA ILE A 316 11.99 5.30 9.19
C ILE A 316 10.91 4.21 9.17
N PHE A 317 11.28 2.93 9.16
CA PHE A 317 10.29 1.84 9.21
C PHE A 317 9.52 1.81 10.52
N GLY A 318 10.17 2.16 11.63
CA GLY A 318 9.51 2.37 12.92
C GLY A 318 8.44 3.47 12.86
N ALA A 319 8.78 4.62 12.28
CA ALA A 319 7.85 5.74 12.07
C ALA A 319 6.69 5.36 11.12
N ILE A 320 6.97 4.66 10.02
CA ILE A 320 5.94 4.16 9.10
C ILE A 320 4.99 3.22 9.84
N ASN A 321 5.51 2.24 10.59
CA ASN A 321 4.66 1.31 11.32
C ASN A 321 3.82 2.02 12.38
N ALA A 322 4.38 2.97 13.11
CA ALA A 322 3.64 3.80 14.06
C ALA A 322 2.51 4.56 13.37
N ALA A 323 2.78 5.18 12.20
CA ALA A 323 1.81 5.93 11.43
C ALA A 323 0.69 5.03 10.87
N ILE A 324 1.02 3.82 10.44
CA ILE A 324 0.04 2.83 9.95
C ILE A 324 -0.90 2.37 11.08
N ARG A 325 -0.35 2.16 12.29
CA ARG A 325 -1.10 1.59 13.44
C ARG A 325 -1.91 2.60 14.20
N SER A 326 -1.57 3.86 14.09
CA SER A 326 -2.07 4.90 14.99
C SER A 326 -2.74 5.99 14.18
N LYS A 327 -4.01 5.76 13.84
CA LYS A 327 -4.84 6.73 13.11
C LYS A 327 -6.18 6.92 13.81
N TYR A 328 -6.72 8.11 13.68
CA TYR A 328 -8.10 8.43 13.95
C TYR A 328 -8.88 8.32 12.64
N GLU A 329 -9.99 7.65 12.66
CA GLU A 329 -10.93 7.62 11.54
C GLU A 329 -12.05 8.59 11.85
N LEU A 330 -12.20 9.58 10.98
CA LEU A 330 -13.26 10.57 11.02
C LEU A 330 -14.27 10.26 9.93
N VAL A 331 -15.56 10.27 10.25
CA VAL A 331 -16.63 10.08 9.27
C VAL A 331 -17.51 11.33 9.26
N TYR A 332 -17.86 11.79 8.07
CA TYR A 332 -18.79 12.90 7.89
C TYR A 332 -19.68 12.69 6.66
N HIS A 333 -20.84 13.36 6.64
CA HIS A 333 -21.66 13.48 5.44
C HIS A 333 -21.29 14.77 4.72
N PRO A 334 -20.82 14.70 3.44
CA PRO A 334 -20.44 15.90 2.72
C PRO A 334 -21.64 16.85 2.53
N SER A 335 -21.43 18.13 2.82
CA SER A 335 -22.43 19.17 2.57
C SER A 335 -22.73 19.32 1.08
N ASN A 336 -21.72 19.13 0.23
CA ASN A 336 -21.88 19.00 -1.21
C ASN A 336 -22.18 17.55 -1.58
N ARG A 337 -23.44 17.21 -1.79
CA ARG A 337 -23.92 15.85 -2.10
C ARG A 337 -23.84 15.46 -3.57
N LYS A 338 -23.29 16.30 -4.45
CA LYS A 338 -23.19 16.00 -5.88
C LYS A 338 -22.28 14.81 -6.11
N GLN A 339 -22.76 13.82 -6.84
CA GLN A 339 -22.01 12.64 -7.28
C GLN A 339 -21.51 12.85 -8.71
N ASP A 340 -20.67 13.87 -8.90
CA ASP A 340 -20.24 14.38 -10.20
C ASP A 340 -18.83 13.91 -10.61
N GLY A 341 -18.21 13.04 -9.81
CA GLY A 341 -16.86 12.56 -10.08
C GLY A 341 -15.77 13.61 -9.93
N THR A 342 -16.07 14.79 -9.38
CA THR A 342 -15.07 15.85 -9.18
C THR A 342 -14.15 15.54 -8.00
N TYR A 343 -12.92 16.04 -8.08
CA TYR A 343 -11.97 15.93 -6.96
C TYR A 343 -12.27 17.01 -5.93
N ARG A 344 -12.42 16.60 -4.66
CA ARG A 344 -12.71 17.46 -3.52
C ARG A 344 -11.50 17.53 -2.62
N LYS A 345 -11.07 18.75 -2.32
CA LYS A 345 -9.92 18.98 -1.44
C LYS A 345 -10.31 18.81 0.01
N LEU A 346 -9.48 18.11 0.78
CA LEU A 346 -9.64 17.92 2.21
C LEU A 346 -8.56 18.68 2.98
N ARG A 347 -8.96 19.21 4.12
CA ARG A 347 -8.06 19.78 5.11
C ARG A 347 -8.55 19.45 6.50
N VAL A 348 -7.66 18.99 7.36
CA VAL A 348 -7.95 18.70 8.76
C VAL A 348 -7.15 19.66 9.63
N GLU A 349 -7.81 20.20 10.64
CA GLU A 349 -7.20 21.06 11.64
C GLU A 349 -7.45 20.49 13.05
N LEU A 350 -6.53 20.74 13.95
CA LEU A 350 -6.71 20.43 15.37
C LEU A 350 -6.99 21.68 16.15
N VAL A 351 -8.03 21.59 16.99
CA VAL A 351 -8.48 22.71 17.84
C VAL A 351 -8.63 22.26 19.29
N ASP A 352 -8.52 23.21 20.20
CA ASP A 352 -8.86 23.05 21.61
C ASP A 352 -10.37 23.21 21.82
N ASP A 353 -10.82 23.11 23.10
CA ASP A 353 -12.23 23.23 23.46
C ASP A 353 -12.81 24.67 23.22
N GLU A 354 -11.93 25.65 23.01
CA GLU A 354 -12.32 27.04 22.67
C GLU A 354 -12.34 27.26 21.14
N GLY A 355 -11.96 26.25 20.33
CA GLY A 355 -11.91 26.33 18.90
C GLY A 355 -10.63 27.01 18.34
N LYS A 356 -9.63 27.25 19.18
CA LYS A 356 -8.32 27.78 18.78
C LYS A 356 -7.40 26.64 18.33
N PRO A 357 -6.36 26.91 17.53
CA PRO A 357 -5.37 25.88 17.18
C PRO A 357 -4.79 25.18 18.41
N LEU A 358 -4.88 23.86 18.43
CA LEU A 358 -4.45 23.04 19.56
C LEU A 358 -2.96 23.23 19.82
N LYS A 359 -2.62 23.56 21.07
CA LYS A 359 -1.23 23.68 21.55
C LYS A 359 -0.94 22.54 22.50
N MET A 360 0.06 21.74 22.15
CA MET A 360 0.54 20.64 22.99
C MET A 360 1.77 21.07 23.77
N GLN A 361 1.91 20.57 24.98
CA GLN A 361 3.05 20.85 25.86
C GLN A 361 3.51 19.54 26.51
N ASP A 362 4.81 19.44 26.78
CA ASP A 362 5.36 18.36 27.60
C ASP A 362 5.17 18.64 29.11
N GLU A 363 5.57 17.70 29.95
CA GLU A 363 5.53 17.84 31.42
C GLU A 363 6.28 19.07 31.94
N LYS A 364 7.21 19.61 31.17
CA LYS A 364 8.03 20.80 31.49
C LYS A 364 7.45 22.08 30.87
N HIS A 365 6.18 22.06 30.40
CA HIS A 365 5.48 23.17 29.75
C HIS A 365 6.15 23.66 28.45
N LYS A 366 7.03 22.88 27.84
CA LYS A 366 7.63 23.18 26.54
C LYS A 366 6.65 22.84 25.43
N GLN A 367 6.44 23.76 24.52
CA GLN A 367 5.56 23.55 23.37
C GLN A 367 6.09 22.41 22.49
N LEU A 368 5.23 21.45 22.23
CA LEU A 368 5.45 20.35 21.28
C LEU A 368 4.81 20.70 19.95
N LYS A 369 5.56 20.56 18.88
CA LYS A 369 5.04 20.66 17.51
C LYS A 369 4.55 19.30 17.05
N TYR A 370 3.51 19.31 16.23
CA TYR A 370 2.91 18.11 15.67
C TYR A 370 2.58 18.29 14.20
N ASP A 371 2.58 17.18 13.47
CA ASP A 371 2.14 17.08 12.09
C ASP A 371 0.79 16.37 12.02
N ILE A 372 -0.09 16.89 11.17
CA ILE A 372 -1.37 16.25 10.83
C ILE A 372 -1.20 15.56 9.48
N ILE A 373 -1.36 14.25 9.49
CA ILE A 373 -1.19 13.40 8.32
C ILE A 373 -2.56 12.92 7.88
N ALA A 374 -3.07 13.50 6.83
CA ALA A 374 -4.33 13.14 6.21
C ALA A 374 -4.19 13.29 4.69
N ARG A 375 -5.05 12.61 3.93
CA ARG A 375 -5.09 12.77 2.48
C ARG A 375 -5.50 14.19 2.08
N ASP A 376 -4.95 14.69 0.96
CA ASP A 376 -5.25 16.03 0.45
C ASP A 376 -6.67 16.15 -0.15
N GLY A 377 -7.35 15.03 -0.40
CA GLY A 377 -8.68 15.03 -1.00
C GLY A 377 -9.11 13.65 -1.49
N TYR A 378 -10.26 13.60 -2.12
CA TYR A 378 -10.82 12.40 -2.71
C TYR A 378 -11.65 12.74 -3.96
N LYS A 379 -11.90 11.75 -4.81
CA LYS A 379 -12.81 11.88 -5.95
C LYS A 379 -14.22 11.49 -5.49
N ALA A 380 -15.18 12.40 -5.65
CA ALA A 380 -16.59 12.11 -5.38
C ALA A 380 -17.05 10.91 -6.24
N LYS A 381 -17.96 10.09 -5.68
CA LYS A 381 -18.57 9.02 -6.48
C LYS A 381 -19.25 9.65 -7.71
N GLN A 382 -19.24 8.94 -8.82
CA GLN A 382 -20.00 9.30 -10.00
C GLN A 382 -21.20 8.37 -10.07
N GLU A 383 -22.41 8.93 -10.16
CA GLU A 383 -23.58 8.13 -10.51
C GLU A 383 -23.35 7.54 -11.90
N VAL A 384 -23.42 6.23 -12.00
CA VAL A 384 -23.45 5.51 -13.28
C VAL A 384 -24.91 5.45 -13.66
N GLU A 385 -25.31 6.20 -14.69
CA GLU A 385 -26.64 6.10 -15.31
C GLU A 385 -26.88 4.72 -15.91
#